data_12bf5c6cfb606f717db2969b23051d05
#
_entry.id   12bf5c6cfb606f717db2969b23051d05
#
_cell.length_a   1.000
_cell.length_b   1.000
_cell.length_c   1.000
_cell.angle_alpha   90.00
_cell.angle_beta   90.00
_cell.angle_gamma   90.00
#
_symmetry.space_group_name_H-M   'P 1'
#
loop_
_entity.id
_entity.type
_entity.pdbx_description
1 polymer ?
#
loop_
_entity_poly.entity_id
_entity_poly.type
_entity_poly.pdbx_seq_one_letter_code
_entity_poly.pdbx_strand_id
1 'polypeptide(L)'
;MIEFEPDRFRWEQITDTLRQRITDGTYPPKHLLSEVQLMQEFGVARGTLRKAMQRLRDEKLIYTIPNLGSFVGQRTEPSPTTDKPASD
;
A
#
# COMPACT_ATOMS: atom_id res chain seq x y z
N MET A 1 -5.50 8.19 -16.62
CA MET A 1 -4.37 7.26 -16.55
C MET A 1 -3.09 8.03 -16.32
N ILE A 2 -2.20 7.50 -15.51
CA ILE A 2 -0.94 8.14 -15.19
C ILE A 2 0.08 7.86 -16.28
N GLU A 3 0.80 8.90 -16.68
CA GLU A 3 1.90 8.73 -17.62
C GLU A 3 3.14 8.29 -16.88
N PHE A 4 3.81 7.27 -17.39
CA PHE A 4 5.02 6.73 -16.77
C PHE A 4 6.26 7.24 -17.52
N GLU A 5 7.29 7.53 -16.74
CA GLU A 5 8.59 7.88 -17.30
C GLU A 5 9.22 6.64 -17.92
N PRO A 6 9.76 6.73 -19.13
CA PRO A 6 10.23 5.53 -19.81
C PRO A 6 11.51 4.94 -19.21
N ASP A 7 12.26 5.71 -18.43
CA ASP A 7 13.53 5.25 -17.87
C ASP A 7 13.41 4.79 -16.42
N ARG A 8 12.17 4.60 -15.92
CA ARG A 8 11.95 4.12 -14.57
C ARG A 8 10.98 2.95 -14.59
N PHE A 9 11.15 2.05 -13.64
CA PHE A 9 10.19 0.95 -13.49
C PHE A 9 8.83 1.50 -13.08
N ARG A 10 7.78 0.92 -13.66
CA ARG A 10 6.42 1.38 -13.37
C ARG A 10 6.07 1.22 -11.91
N TRP A 11 6.49 0.11 -11.30
CA TRP A 11 6.15 -0.11 -9.90
C TRP A 11 6.79 0.95 -8.99
N GLU A 12 7.97 1.47 -9.36
CA GLU A 12 8.59 2.53 -8.58
C GLU A 12 7.80 3.82 -8.66
N GLN A 13 7.32 4.15 -9.84
CA GLN A 13 6.53 5.36 -10.04
C GLN A 13 5.19 5.27 -9.33
N ILE A 14 4.58 4.08 -9.34
CA ILE A 14 3.35 3.85 -8.60
C ILE A 14 3.61 4.01 -7.11
N THR A 15 4.71 3.45 -6.62
CA THR A 15 5.08 3.58 -5.22
C THR A 15 5.22 5.05 -4.83
N ASP A 16 5.91 5.83 -5.65
CA ASP A 16 6.09 7.26 -5.36
C ASP A 16 4.76 7.99 -5.31
N THR A 17 3.86 7.69 -6.25
CA THR A 17 2.55 8.33 -6.29
C THR A 17 1.72 7.98 -5.06
N LEU A 18 1.70 6.69 -4.70
CA LEU A 18 0.94 6.25 -3.54
C LEU A 18 1.52 6.81 -2.25
N ARG A 19 2.85 6.83 -2.15
CA ARG A 19 3.52 7.42 -0.98
C ARG A 19 3.13 8.88 -0.84
N GLN A 20 3.10 9.61 -1.94
CA GLN A 20 2.72 11.01 -1.92
C GLN A 20 1.29 11.19 -1.43
N ARG A 21 0.37 10.36 -1.91
CA ARG A 21 -1.03 10.44 -1.48
C ARG A 21 -1.21 10.13 0.00
N ILE A 22 -0.41 9.20 0.51
CA ILE A 22 -0.44 8.87 1.92
C ILE A 22 0.12 10.03 2.74
N THR A 23 1.23 10.59 2.28
CA THR A 23 1.91 11.65 3.01
C THR A 23 1.11 12.95 3.04
N ASP A 24 0.43 13.28 1.93
CA ASP A 24 -0.32 14.54 1.85
C ASP A 24 -1.77 14.41 2.35
N GLY A 25 -2.15 13.24 2.82
CA GLY A 25 -3.48 13.05 3.39
C GLY A 25 -4.57 12.70 2.40
N THR A 26 -4.25 12.56 1.12
CA THR A 26 -5.24 12.11 0.12
C THR A 26 -5.83 10.77 0.54
N TYR A 27 -4.97 9.88 1.04
CA TYR A 27 -5.40 8.62 1.63
C TYR A 27 -5.20 8.72 3.14
N PRO A 28 -6.27 8.97 3.90
CA PRO A 28 -6.14 9.09 5.35
C PRO A 28 -5.82 7.75 6.00
N PRO A 29 -5.38 7.77 7.28
CA PRO A 29 -5.13 6.51 7.99
C PRO A 29 -6.34 5.59 7.95
N LYS A 30 -6.06 4.30 7.79
CA LYS A 30 -7.06 3.22 7.71
C LYS A 30 -7.87 3.23 6.42
N HIS A 31 -7.50 4.07 5.45
CA HIS A 31 -8.13 4.05 4.14
C HIS A 31 -7.82 2.72 3.46
N LEU A 32 -8.85 2.07 2.91
CA LEU A 32 -8.68 0.81 2.19
C LEU A 32 -8.15 1.08 0.80
N LEU A 33 -7.06 0.40 0.44
CA LEU A 33 -6.47 0.51 -0.89
C LEU A 33 -6.97 -0.66 -1.73
N SER A 34 -7.85 -0.37 -2.69
CA SER A 34 -8.40 -1.40 -3.57
C SER A 34 -7.42 -1.70 -4.69
N GLU A 35 -6.91 -2.93 -4.74
CA GLU A 35 -6.01 -3.33 -5.83
C GLU A 35 -6.68 -3.19 -7.18
N VAL A 36 -7.94 -3.59 -7.27
CA VAL A 36 -8.66 -3.52 -8.53
C VAL A 36 -8.76 -2.09 -9.04
N GLN A 37 -9.12 -1.17 -8.15
CA GLN A 37 -9.22 0.24 -8.53
C GLN A 37 -7.87 0.81 -8.90
N LEU A 38 -6.82 0.46 -8.16
CA LEU A 38 -5.49 0.97 -8.45
C LEU A 38 -4.94 0.39 -9.74
N MET A 39 -5.21 -0.88 -10.02
CA MET A 39 -4.83 -1.47 -11.29
C MET A 39 -5.47 -0.71 -12.45
N GLN A 40 -6.74 -0.37 -12.32
CA GLN A 40 -7.44 0.38 -13.35
C GLN A 40 -6.90 1.80 -13.48
N GLU A 41 -6.66 2.44 -12.35
CA GLU A 41 -6.17 3.82 -12.35
C GLU A 41 -4.80 3.94 -13.00
N PHE A 42 -3.89 3.03 -12.66
CA PHE A 42 -2.53 3.08 -13.20
C PHE A 42 -2.36 2.32 -14.50
N GLY A 43 -3.34 1.52 -14.86
CA GLY A 43 -3.27 0.76 -16.11
C GLY A 43 -2.20 -0.32 -16.08
N VAL A 44 -2.04 -1.02 -14.95
CA VAL A 44 -0.99 -2.01 -14.80
C VAL A 44 -1.57 -3.34 -14.33
N ALA A 45 -0.80 -4.40 -14.53
CA ALA A 45 -1.17 -5.72 -14.05
C ALA A 45 -0.99 -5.81 -12.54
N ARG A 46 -1.64 -6.81 -11.95
CA ARG A 46 -1.61 -7.00 -10.50
C ARG A 46 -0.20 -7.17 -9.96
N GLY A 47 0.64 -7.91 -10.70
CA GLY A 47 2.02 -8.14 -10.25
C GLY A 47 2.81 -6.85 -10.09
N THR A 48 2.64 -5.92 -11.03
CA THR A 48 3.31 -4.63 -10.96
C THR A 48 2.81 -3.83 -9.77
N LEU A 49 1.50 -3.82 -9.56
CA LEU A 49 0.92 -3.12 -8.41
C LEU A 49 1.39 -3.73 -7.10
N ARG A 50 1.44 -5.06 -7.04
CA ARG A 50 1.86 -5.72 -5.80
C ARG A 50 3.29 -5.40 -5.40
N LYS A 51 4.17 -5.20 -6.37
CA LYS A 51 5.53 -4.76 -6.06
C LYS A 51 5.51 -3.40 -5.37
N ALA A 52 4.70 -2.48 -5.88
CA ALA A 52 4.56 -1.16 -5.25
C ALA A 52 3.99 -1.28 -3.85
N MET A 53 2.96 -2.09 -3.68
CA MET A 53 2.35 -2.28 -2.38
C MET A 53 3.32 -2.90 -1.39
N GLN A 54 4.13 -3.86 -1.84
CA GLN A 54 5.13 -4.49 -0.98
C GLN A 54 6.14 -3.45 -0.49
N ARG A 55 6.57 -2.56 -1.38
CA ARG A 55 7.51 -1.51 -0.98
C ARG A 55 6.90 -0.60 0.09
N LEU A 56 5.64 -0.24 -0.09
CA LEU A 56 4.96 0.59 0.90
C LEU A 56 4.83 -0.12 2.25
N ARG A 57 4.59 -1.43 2.23
CA ARG A 57 4.58 -2.21 3.47
C ARG A 57 5.94 -2.22 4.14
N ASP A 58 7.00 -2.39 3.33
CA ASP A 58 8.36 -2.37 3.85
C ASP A 58 8.69 -1.03 4.50
N GLU A 59 8.12 0.05 3.98
CA GLU A 59 8.30 1.39 4.54
C GLU A 59 7.33 1.69 5.68
N LYS A 60 6.47 0.75 6.00
CA LYS A 60 5.50 0.86 7.09
C LYS A 60 4.45 1.94 6.87
N LEU A 61 4.17 2.23 5.60
CA LEU A 61 3.15 3.20 5.24
C LEU A 61 1.78 2.57 5.10
N ILE A 62 1.74 1.26 4.86
CA ILE A 62 0.50 0.50 4.78
C ILE A 62 0.67 -0.82 5.50
N TYR A 63 -0.45 -1.47 5.80
CA TYR A 63 -0.43 -2.83 6.35
C TYR A 63 -1.52 -3.65 5.67
N THR A 64 -1.33 -4.97 5.64
CA THR A 64 -2.29 -5.88 5.01
C THR A 64 -2.90 -6.80 6.07
N ILE A 65 -4.21 -6.92 6.03
CA ILE A 65 -4.93 -7.86 6.88
C ILE A 65 -5.50 -8.94 5.97
N PRO A 66 -5.16 -10.21 6.20
CA PRO A 66 -5.65 -11.30 5.34
C PRO A 66 -7.18 -11.27 5.25
N ASN A 67 -7.69 -11.47 4.04
CA ASN A 67 -9.11 -11.50 3.71
C ASN A 67 -9.82 -10.16 3.79
N LEU A 68 -9.12 -9.09 4.23
CA LEU A 68 -9.72 -7.75 4.27
C LEU A 68 -9.08 -6.80 3.27
N GLY A 69 -7.75 -6.85 3.14
CA GLY A 69 -7.06 -6.00 2.19
C GLY A 69 -5.94 -5.20 2.82
N SER A 70 -5.48 -4.19 2.09
CA SER A 70 -4.40 -3.32 2.53
C SER A 70 -4.96 -1.97 2.96
N PHE A 71 -4.42 -1.44 4.04
CA PHE A 71 -4.90 -0.20 4.65
C PHE A 71 -3.74 0.76 4.86
N VAL A 72 -4.04 2.04 4.78
CA VAL A 72 -3.05 3.09 4.98
C VAL A 72 -2.72 3.22 6.46
N GLY A 73 -1.44 3.42 6.76
CA GLY A 73 -0.97 3.63 8.12
C GLY A 73 -0.28 2.42 8.68
N GLN A 74 0.03 2.49 9.96
CA GLN A 74 0.64 1.38 10.67
C GLN A 74 -0.41 0.67 11.49
N ARG A 75 -0.21 -0.63 11.64
CA ARG A 75 -1.09 -1.39 12.51
C ARG A 75 -0.83 -0.96 13.95
N THR A 76 -1.85 -0.41 14.58
CA THR A 76 -1.71 0.17 15.92
C THR A 76 -2.33 -0.69 17.01
N GLU A 77 -2.65 -1.92 16.72
CA GLU A 77 -3.20 -2.80 17.72
C GLU A 77 -2.21 -3.02 18.85
N PRO A 78 -2.65 -3.07 20.11
CA PRO A 78 -1.76 -3.46 21.18
C PRO A 78 -1.35 -4.90 20.91
N SER A 79 -0.15 -5.15 20.84
CA SER A 79 0.30 -6.48 20.48
C SER A 79 0.21 -7.40 21.65
N PRO A 80 -0.07 -7.41 21.39
CA PRO A 80 -0.03 -8.11 22.03
C PRO A 80 0.49 -8.69 22.21
N THR A 81 0.54 -8.42 22.27
CA THR A 81 0.82 -8.65 22.40
C THR A 81 0.97 -9.09 22.15
N THR A 82 1.25 -9.17 22.23
CA THR A 82 1.24 -9.26 21.79
C THR A 82 1.20 -9.66 21.59
N ASP A 83 1.49 -9.91 21.68
CA ASP A 83 1.29 -10.00 21.31
C ASP A 83 1.08 -10.62 21.30
N LYS A 84 1.27 -11.12 21.49
CA LYS A 84 0.99 -11.51 21.35
C LYS A 84 0.69 -12.13 21.34
N PRO A 85 0.87 -12.43 21.78
CA PRO A 85 0.48 -12.89 21.75
C PRO A 85 0.22 -13.50 21.56
N ALA A 86 0.46 -13.65 21.82
CA ALA A 86 0.11 -13.81 21.55
C ALA A 86 -0.17 -14.21 21.39
N SER A 87 0.03 -14.44 21.69
CA SER A 87 -0.27 -14.46 21.44
C SER A 87 -0.48 -14.59 21.40
N ASP A 88 -0.26 -14.84 21.79
CA ASP A 88 -0.44 -14.66 21.70
C ASP A 88 -0.52 -14.82 21.54
#